data_5ef8ddb0f0dbfec2088dc26e9eb3d894
#
_entry.id   5ef8ddb0f0dbfec2088dc26e9eb3d894
#
_cell.length_a   1.000
_cell.length_b   1.000
_cell.length_c   1.000
_cell.angle_alpha   90.00
_cell.angle_beta   90.00
_cell.angle_gamma   90.00
#
_symmetry.space_group_name_H-M   'P 1'
#
loop_
_entity.id
_entity.type
_entity.pdbx_description
1 polymer ?
#
loop_
_entity_poly.entity_id
_entity_poly.type
_entity_poly.pdbx_seq_one_letter_code
_entity_poly.pdbx_strand_id
1 'polypeptide(L)'
;MGKNYAGSQIQFENGKEIETPTIQGELERALRTLIKTGESQRNRPIKTIFSGRTDKGVNSLGQVVHFDTDRTIVASKFIYQMNEILPDDISVDNLRIVPDSFHAQKSAKARYYRYELINRRYKQAFDGDILRVKYELDVERMQTALNFLLGEHDFSSFKSSGTLNPSKVCFITRAEVEKLGDRVFIHLEGNRFLYNMVRTIVGTLLEIEGHKLPIEHMKKVLEAHDRRKAGQTVSPFGLTLMKVSY
;
A
#
# COMPACT_ATOMS: atom_id res chain seq x y z
N MET A 1 -8.98 -1.97 6.72
CA MET A 1 -9.49 -0.92 5.78
C MET A 1 -8.79 0.40 6.12
N GLY A 2 -8.34 1.18 5.10
CA GLY A 2 -7.51 2.38 5.35
C GLY A 2 -8.27 3.69 5.55
N LYS A 3 -9.57 3.72 5.25
CA LYS A 3 -10.37 4.95 5.16
C LYS A 3 -10.39 5.78 6.45
N ASN A 4 -10.45 5.12 7.59
CA ASN A 4 -10.61 5.77 8.90
C ASN A 4 -9.28 6.11 9.58
N TYR A 5 -8.14 5.84 8.92
CA TYR A 5 -6.81 5.96 9.52
C TYR A 5 -5.94 6.96 8.78
N ALA A 6 -5.04 7.61 9.51
CA ALA A 6 -4.03 8.50 8.94
C ALA A 6 -2.93 7.76 8.13
N GLY A 7 -3.06 6.44 8.01
CA GLY A 7 -2.13 5.53 7.36
C GLY A 7 -1.69 4.41 8.28
N SER A 8 -0.71 3.63 7.82
CA SER A 8 -0.26 2.47 8.60
C SER A 8 0.63 2.82 9.78
N GLN A 9 1.38 3.92 9.75
CA GLN A 9 2.37 4.26 10.79
C GLN A 9 1.92 5.44 11.64
N ILE A 10 2.31 5.42 12.92
CA ILE A 10 2.18 6.54 13.85
C ILE A 10 2.90 7.76 13.28
N GLN A 11 2.23 8.89 13.29
CA GLN A 11 2.71 10.16 12.77
C GLN A 11 2.78 11.19 13.90
N PHE A 12 3.75 12.07 13.81
CA PHE A 12 3.96 13.15 14.78
C PHE A 12 3.90 14.50 14.06
N GLU A 13 3.18 15.42 14.64
CA GLU A 13 3.16 16.83 14.24
C GLU A 13 3.56 17.68 15.42
N ASN A 14 4.56 18.55 15.24
CA ASN A 14 5.12 19.39 16.31
C ASN A 14 5.54 18.60 17.59
N GLY A 15 6.05 17.36 17.38
CA GLY A 15 6.50 16.50 18.49
C GLY A 15 5.38 15.77 19.24
N LYS A 16 4.12 15.95 18.86
CA LYS A 16 2.97 15.23 19.41
C LYS A 16 2.39 14.25 18.38
N GLU A 17 1.94 13.10 18.85
CA GLU A 17 1.21 12.15 18.01
C GLU A 17 -0.09 12.80 17.51
N ILE A 18 -0.38 12.62 16.21
CA ILE A 18 -1.62 13.16 15.62
C ILE A 18 -2.86 12.47 16.22
N GLU A 19 -3.96 13.20 16.33
CA GLU A 19 -5.21 12.69 16.91
C GLU A 19 -5.87 11.59 16.06
N THR A 20 -5.67 11.64 14.73
CA THR A 20 -6.24 10.63 13.83
C THR A 20 -5.57 9.29 14.06
N PRO A 21 -6.33 8.20 14.34
CA PRO A 21 -5.76 6.90 14.63
C PRO A 21 -4.94 6.35 13.43
N THR A 22 -3.98 5.48 13.74
CA THR A 22 -3.16 4.76 12.76
C THR A 22 -3.28 3.26 12.99
N ILE A 23 -3.08 2.46 11.94
CA ILE A 23 -3.11 0.98 12.07
C ILE A 23 -2.07 0.51 13.11
N GLN A 24 -0.89 1.13 13.12
CA GLN A 24 0.17 0.84 14.09
C GLN A 24 -0.29 1.14 15.53
N GLY A 25 -0.91 2.28 15.75
CA GLY A 25 -1.40 2.68 17.08
C GLY A 25 -2.41 1.68 17.63
N GLU A 26 -3.38 1.24 16.81
CA GLU A 26 -4.39 0.26 17.20
C GLU A 26 -3.77 -1.12 17.47
N LEU A 27 -2.85 -1.60 16.62
CA LEU A 27 -2.15 -2.86 16.84
C LEU A 27 -1.32 -2.83 18.12
N GLU A 28 -0.55 -1.77 18.36
CA GLU A 28 0.26 -1.65 19.56
C GLU A 28 -0.58 -1.50 20.83
N ARG A 29 -1.76 -0.87 20.75
CA ARG A 29 -2.74 -0.83 21.85
C ARG A 29 -3.26 -2.23 22.18
N ALA A 30 -3.69 -3.00 21.18
CA ALA A 30 -4.17 -4.36 21.36
C ALA A 30 -3.08 -5.29 21.89
N LEU A 31 -1.86 -5.20 21.37
CA LEU A 31 -0.70 -5.95 21.85
C LEU A 31 -0.38 -5.65 23.31
N ARG A 32 -0.39 -4.39 23.74
CA ARG A 32 -0.18 -4.01 25.15
C ARG A 32 -1.25 -4.60 26.08
N THR A 33 -2.47 -4.74 25.60
CA THR A 33 -3.57 -5.33 26.38
C THR A 33 -3.35 -6.83 26.61
N LEU A 34 -2.91 -7.56 25.60
CA LEU A 34 -2.71 -9.02 25.65
C LEU A 34 -1.38 -9.44 26.23
N ILE A 35 -0.32 -8.72 25.87
CA ILE A 35 1.03 -8.99 26.37
C ILE A 35 1.24 -8.10 27.60
N LYS A 36 0.59 -8.48 28.73
CA LYS A 36 0.87 -7.85 30.03
C LYS A 36 2.32 -8.13 30.37
N THR A 37 3.15 -7.10 30.27
CA THR A 37 4.57 -7.18 30.63
C THR A 37 4.73 -7.47 32.13
N GLY A 38 5.63 -8.38 32.52
CA GLY A 38 5.99 -8.61 33.91
C GLY A 38 6.49 -7.31 34.57
N GLU A 39 6.60 -7.29 35.90
CA GLU A 39 6.91 -6.07 36.67
C GLU A 39 8.17 -5.33 36.23
N SER A 40 9.16 -6.05 35.72
CA SER A 40 10.42 -5.49 35.19
C SER A 40 10.30 -4.83 33.81
N GLN A 41 9.20 -5.04 33.07
CA GLN A 41 9.01 -4.53 31.70
C GLN A 41 7.78 -3.64 31.51
N ARG A 42 7.07 -3.28 32.60
CA ARG A 42 5.82 -2.51 32.56
C ARG A 42 5.88 -1.19 31.77
N ASN A 43 7.09 -0.69 31.47
CA ASN A 43 7.30 0.59 30.80
C ASN A 43 7.95 0.49 29.40
N ARG A 44 8.20 -0.70 28.84
CA ARG A 44 8.71 -0.78 27.47
C ARG A 44 7.57 -0.86 26.48
N PRO A 45 7.41 0.13 25.57
CA PRO A 45 6.40 0.07 24.53
C PRO A 45 6.71 -1.08 23.58
N ILE A 46 5.71 -1.92 23.29
CA ILE A 46 5.84 -2.93 22.22
C ILE A 46 5.84 -2.14 20.91
N LYS A 47 6.97 -2.22 20.20
CA LYS A 47 7.13 -1.57 18.90
C LYS A 47 6.83 -2.56 17.81
N THR A 48 6.00 -2.16 16.87
CA THR A 48 5.71 -2.94 15.67
C THR A 48 6.45 -2.37 14.46
N ILE A 49 6.93 -3.26 13.59
CA ILE A 49 7.61 -2.88 12.36
C ILE A 49 6.85 -3.49 11.17
N PHE A 50 6.36 -2.62 10.31
CA PHE A 50 5.59 -2.96 9.12
C PHE A 50 6.50 -3.26 7.92
N SER A 51 6.06 -4.14 7.01
CA SER A 51 6.78 -4.46 5.77
C SER A 51 6.88 -3.28 4.81
N GLY A 52 5.96 -2.33 4.90
CA GLY A 52 5.93 -1.09 4.14
C GLY A 52 4.88 -0.13 4.68
N ARG A 53 5.12 1.14 4.47
CA ARG A 53 4.14 2.19 4.80
C ARG A 53 3.02 2.18 3.77
N THR A 54 1.77 2.31 4.24
CA THR A 54 0.63 2.63 3.39
C THR A 54 0.09 3.99 3.80
N ASP A 55 -0.32 4.78 2.82
CA ASP A 55 -0.84 6.13 3.04
C ASP A 55 -2.25 6.11 3.60
N LYS A 56 -2.72 7.28 4.07
CA LYS A 56 -4.13 7.48 4.45
C LYS A 56 -5.06 7.00 3.33
N GLY A 57 -6.04 6.19 3.67
CA GLY A 57 -7.06 5.66 2.76
C GLY A 57 -6.65 4.41 1.96
N VAL A 58 -5.37 4.04 1.95
CA VAL A 58 -4.89 2.82 1.28
C VAL A 58 -5.26 1.59 2.10
N ASN A 59 -5.85 0.58 1.44
CA ASN A 59 -6.23 -0.68 2.05
C ASN A 59 -5.06 -1.68 2.04
N SER A 60 -5.16 -2.72 2.89
CA SER A 60 -4.24 -3.85 2.85
C SER A 60 -4.94 -5.15 3.21
N LEU A 61 -4.67 -6.19 2.42
CA LEU A 61 -5.03 -7.59 2.69
C LEU A 61 -3.80 -8.42 3.09
N GLY A 62 -2.59 -7.96 2.76
CA GLY A 62 -1.37 -8.74 2.95
C GLY A 62 -0.26 -7.99 3.66
N GLN A 63 -0.56 -7.04 4.55
CA GLN A 63 0.45 -6.37 5.36
C GLN A 63 1.10 -7.36 6.31
N VAL A 64 2.41 -7.28 6.46
CA VAL A 64 3.17 -8.08 7.42
C VAL A 64 3.81 -7.15 8.45
N VAL A 65 3.66 -7.54 9.71
CA VAL A 65 4.16 -6.79 10.86
C VAL A 65 4.94 -7.74 11.75
N HIS A 66 6.10 -7.35 12.28
CA HIS A 66 6.74 -8.08 13.35
C HIS A 66 6.86 -7.24 14.61
N PHE A 67 6.94 -7.91 15.72
CA PHE A 67 7.25 -7.37 17.04
C PHE A 67 8.04 -8.41 17.85
N ASP A 68 8.76 -7.95 18.85
CA ASP A 68 9.53 -8.81 19.75
C ASP A 68 8.77 -9.00 21.07
N THR A 69 8.85 -10.22 21.61
CA THR A 69 8.28 -10.56 22.92
C THR A 69 9.05 -11.71 23.57
N ASP A 70 9.19 -11.68 24.88
CA ASP A 70 9.73 -12.74 25.71
C ASP A 70 8.69 -13.78 26.14
N ARG A 71 7.42 -13.59 25.75
CA ARG A 71 6.31 -14.45 26.12
C ARG A 71 6.07 -15.56 25.12
N THR A 72 5.79 -16.74 25.63
CA THR A 72 5.27 -17.83 24.82
C THR A 72 3.83 -17.52 24.42
N ILE A 73 3.57 -17.47 23.11
CA ILE A 73 2.28 -17.17 22.53
C ILE A 73 1.70 -18.41 21.85
N VAL A 74 0.46 -18.76 22.18
CA VAL A 74 -0.31 -19.76 21.44
C VAL A 74 -1.03 -19.04 20.31
N ALA A 75 -0.59 -19.26 19.07
CA ALA A 75 -0.97 -18.44 17.91
C ALA A 75 -2.50 -18.34 17.69
N SER A 76 -3.22 -19.46 17.71
CA SER A 76 -4.68 -19.47 17.49
C SER A 76 -5.44 -18.65 18.52
N LYS A 77 -5.11 -18.84 19.82
CA LYS A 77 -5.72 -18.09 20.91
C LYS A 77 -5.40 -16.58 20.80
N PHE A 78 -4.16 -16.26 20.45
CA PHE A 78 -3.71 -14.88 20.35
C PHE A 78 -4.36 -14.15 19.19
N ILE A 79 -4.48 -14.78 18.01
CA ILE A 79 -5.19 -14.23 16.86
C ILE A 79 -6.64 -13.94 17.22
N TYR A 80 -7.33 -14.89 17.86
CA TYR A 80 -8.71 -14.69 18.32
C TYR A 80 -8.81 -13.48 19.25
N GLN A 81 -7.98 -13.40 20.28
CA GLN A 81 -8.01 -12.31 21.26
C GLN A 81 -7.64 -10.95 20.63
N MET A 82 -6.69 -10.93 19.67
CA MET A 82 -6.35 -9.70 18.93
C MET A 82 -7.56 -9.17 18.17
N ASN A 83 -8.27 -10.05 17.45
CA ASN A 83 -9.42 -9.66 16.64
C ASN A 83 -10.63 -9.20 17.48
N GLU A 84 -10.78 -9.70 18.74
CA GLU A 84 -11.80 -9.21 19.67
C GLU A 84 -11.50 -7.79 20.22
N ILE A 85 -10.23 -7.36 20.20
CA ILE A 85 -9.81 -6.05 20.73
C ILE A 85 -9.69 -5.02 19.63
N LEU A 86 -9.29 -5.44 18.42
CA LEU A 86 -9.10 -4.56 17.27
C LEU A 86 -10.44 -4.02 16.76
N PRO A 87 -10.46 -2.80 16.20
CA PRO A 87 -11.64 -2.31 15.49
C PRO A 87 -12.04 -3.23 14.33
N ASP A 88 -13.33 -3.27 13.98
CA ASP A 88 -13.90 -4.15 12.95
C ASP A 88 -13.23 -4.05 11.57
N ASP A 89 -12.56 -2.95 11.28
CA ASP A 89 -11.87 -2.69 10.02
C ASP A 89 -10.37 -3.04 10.04
N ILE A 90 -9.87 -3.64 11.15
CA ILE A 90 -8.52 -4.20 11.31
C ILE A 90 -8.63 -5.64 11.80
N SER A 91 -8.00 -6.57 11.07
CA SER A 91 -7.90 -7.97 11.50
C SER A 91 -6.51 -8.53 11.31
N VAL A 92 -6.16 -9.55 12.12
CA VAL A 92 -4.96 -10.38 11.99
C VAL A 92 -5.40 -11.82 11.72
N ASP A 93 -4.79 -12.47 10.74
CA ASP A 93 -5.18 -13.79 10.27
C ASP A 93 -4.09 -14.85 10.46
N ASN A 94 -2.83 -14.42 10.65
CA ASN A 94 -1.69 -15.32 10.77
C ASN A 94 -0.69 -14.78 11.79
N LEU A 95 -0.15 -15.68 12.61
CA LEU A 95 0.93 -15.41 13.54
C LEU A 95 1.91 -16.60 13.57
N ARG A 96 3.19 -16.31 13.41
CA ARG A 96 4.25 -17.33 13.48
C ARG A 96 5.53 -16.76 14.10
N ILE A 97 6.30 -17.64 14.71
CA ILE A 97 7.65 -17.34 15.18
C ILE A 97 8.56 -17.29 13.95
N VAL A 98 9.43 -16.31 13.91
CA VAL A 98 10.43 -16.10 12.87
C VAL A 98 11.82 -15.99 13.50
N PRO A 99 12.91 -16.25 12.77
CA PRO A 99 14.27 -16.03 13.27
C PRO A 99 14.51 -14.58 13.71
N ASP A 100 15.38 -14.34 14.68
CA ASP A 100 15.74 -13.01 15.19
C ASP A 100 16.31 -12.08 14.10
N SER A 101 16.87 -12.65 13.02
CA SER A 101 17.35 -11.91 11.86
C SER A 101 16.23 -11.38 10.95
N PHE A 102 14.99 -11.83 11.16
CA PHE A 102 13.86 -11.39 10.34
C PHE A 102 13.50 -9.93 10.61
N HIS A 103 13.31 -9.19 9.54
CA HIS A 103 12.85 -7.80 9.61
C HIS A 103 11.76 -7.58 8.55
N ALA A 104 10.51 -7.35 8.97
CA ALA A 104 9.36 -7.28 8.07
C ALA A 104 9.58 -6.36 6.84
N GLN A 105 10.27 -5.25 7.00
CA GLN A 105 10.55 -4.33 5.89
C GLN A 105 11.76 -4.74 5.04
N LYS A 106 12.90 -5.08 5.71
CA LYS A 106 14.18 -5.30 5.02
C LYS A 106 14.26 -6.67 4.37
N SER A 107 13.63 -7.69 5.00
CA SER A 107 13.61 -9.06 4.47
C SER A 107 12.60 -9.27 3.34
N ALA A 108 11.72 -8.30 3.10
CA ALA A 108 10.69 -8.42 2.09
C ALA A 108 11.28 -8.27 0.67
N LYS A 109 11.06 -9.29 -0.17
CA LYS A 109 11.55 -9.39 -1.55
C LYS A 109 10.64 -8.71 -2.55
N ALA A 110 9.32 -8.84 -2.38
CA ALA A 110 8.35 -8.21 -3.27
C ALA A 110 7.12 -7.69 -2.54
N ARG A 111 6.45 -6.71 -3.14
CA ARG A 111 5.15 -6.18 -2.76
C ARG A 111 4.25 -6.20 -3.97
N TYR A 112 3.03 -6.71 -3.79
CA TYR A 112 2.01 -6.74 -4.82
C TYR A 112 0.87 -5.80 -4.43
N TYR A 113 0.60 -4.83 -5.30
CA TYR A 113 -0.49 -3.88 -5.18
C TYR A 113 -1.52 -4.07 -6.27
N ARG A 114 -2.78 -3.85 -5.95
CA ARG A 114 -3.89 -3.77 -6.90
C ARG A 114 -4.58 -2.42 -6.74
N TYR A 115 -4.78 -1.72 -7.85
CA TYR A 115 -5.61 -0.52 -7.88
C TYR A 115 -6.89 -0.81 -8.63
N GLU A 116 -8.03 -0.50 -8.03
CA GLU A 116 -9.37 -0.72 -8.57
C GLU A 116 -9.95 0.59 -9.08
N LEU A 117 -10.55 0.55 -10.28
CA LEU A 117 -11.29 1.62 -10.94
C LEU A 117 -12.69 1.14 -11.29
N ILE A 118 -13.65 2.06 -11.37
CA ILE A 118 -14.97 1.84 -11.94
C ILE A 118 -15.03 2.58 -13.28
N ASN A 119 -15.25 1.84 -14.38
CA ASN A 119 -15.33 2.39 -15.73
C ASN A 119 -16.77 2.38 -16.24
N ARG A 120 -17.52 3.41 -15.86
CA ARG A 120 -18.90 3.67 -16.34
C ARG A 120 -19.31 5.11 -16.16
N ARG A 121 -20.33 5.54 -16.92
CA ARG A 121 -20.80 6.95 -16.92
C ARG A 121 -21.55 7.35 -15.65
N TYR A 122 -22.37 6.48 -15.09
CA TYR A 122 -23.25 6.77 -13.96
C TYR A 122 -22.70 6.21 -12.63
N LYS A 123 -23.12 6.80 -11.53
CA LYS A 123 -22.80 6.38 -10.17
C LYS A 123 -23.78 5.31 -9.72
N GLN A 124 -23.30 4.33 -8.93
CA GLN A 124 -24.15 3.40 -8.18
C GLN A 124 -23.88 3.55 -6.68
N ALA A 125 -24.87 3.19 -5.85
CA ALA A 125 -24.81 3.36 -4.39
C ALA A 125 -23.67 2.57 -3.74
N PHE A 126 -23.31 1.41 -4.30
CA PHE A 126 -22.26 0.52 -3.77
C PHE A 126 -20.86 0.78 -4.34
N ASP A 127 -20.65 1.87 -5.09
CA ASP A 127 -19.32 2.21 -5.61
C ASP A 127 -18.32 2.60 -4.51
N GLY A 128 -18.83 3.05 -3.37
CA GLY A 128 -18.00 3.56 -2.30
C GLY A 128 -17.19 4.79 -2.74
N ASP A 129 -15.93 4.82 -2.31
CA ASP A 129 -14.97 5.90 -2.64
C ASP A 129 -14.03 5.51 -3.80
N ILE A 130 -14.33 4.40 -4.53
CA ILE A 130 -13.51 3.94 -5.65
C ILE A 130 -13.61 4.96 -6.79
N LEU A 131 -12.47 5.25 -7.42
CA LEU A 131 -12.37 6.22 -8.50
C LEU A 131 -13.19 5.75 -9.71
N ARG A 132 -14.15 6.58 -10.13
CA ARG A 132 -14.98 6.34 -11.30
C ARG A 132 -14.48 7.13 -12.50
N VAL A 133 -14.18 6.41 -13.59
CA VAL A 133 -13.79 6.95 -14.89
C VAL A 133 -14.99 6.89 -15.83
N LYS A 134 -15.37 8.05 -16.41
CA LYS A 134 -16.60 8.21 -17.20
C LYS A 134 -16.41 7.98 -18.71
N TYR A 135 -15.16 8.09 -19.19
CA TYR A 135 -14.81 7.79 -20.58
C TYR A 135 -14.38 6.31 -20.69
N GLU A 136 -14.50 5.78 -21.87
CA GLU A 136 -14.11 4.39 -22.15
C GLU A 136 -12.61 4.20 -22.00
N LEU A 137 -12.23 3.13 -21.29
CA LEU A 137 -10.83 2.70 -21.11
C LEU A 137 -10.55 1.56 -22.07
N ASP A 138 -9.51 1.72 -22.88
CA ASP A 138 -8.96 0.67 -23.73
C ASP A 138 -7.91 -0.13 -22.95
N VAL A 139 -8.31 -1.30 -22.49
CA VAL A 139 -7.48 -2.17 -21.63
C VAL A 139 -6.23 -2.66 -22.36
N GLU A 140 -6.28 -2.91 -23.66
CA GLU A 140 -5.14 -3.38 -24.44
C GLU A 140 -4.10 -2.26 -24.59
N ARG A 141 -4.54 -1.03 -24.83
CA ARG A 141 -3.67 0.14 -24.82
C ARG A 141 -3.04 0.39 -23.47
N MET A 142 -3.84 0.31 -22.39
CA MET A 142 -3.35 0.46 -21.02
C MET A 142 -2.30 -0.61 -20.70
N GLN A 143 -2.54 -1.87 -21.09
CA GLN A 143 -1.58 -2.97 -20.91
C GLN A 143 -0.28 -2.70 -21.65
N THR A 144 -0.37 -2.25 -22.90
CA THR A 144 0.82 -1.92 -23.72
C THR A 144 1.63 -0.77 -23.08
N ALA A 145 0.96 0.25 -22.56
CA ALA A 145 1.61 1.34 -21.85
C ALA A 145 2.29 0.87 -20.54
N LEU A 146 1.66 -0.04 -19.79
CA LEU A 146 2.23 -0.61 -18.56
C LEU A 146 3.48 -1.46 -18.81
N ASN A 147 3.57 -2.14 -19.96
CA ASN A 147 4.72 -2.99 -20.29
C ASN A 147 6.04 -2.21 -20.33
N PHE A 148 6.03 -0.89 -20.58
CA PHE A 148 7.22 -0.04 -20.48
C PHE A 148 7.80 0.07 -19.07
N LEU A 149 7.02 -0.29 -18.04
CA LEU A 149 7.45 -0.20 -16.64
C LEU A 149 8.08 -1.49 -16.12
N LEU A 150 8.02 -2.60 -16.89
CA LEU A 150 8.62 -3.88 -16.50
C LEU A 150 10.16 -3.80 -16.51
N GLY A 151 10.76 -4.47 -15.52
CA GLY A 151 12.21 -4.46 -15.36
C GLY A 151 12.70 -3.43 -14.35
N GLU A 152 13.99 -3.14 -14.40
CA GLU A 152 14.67 -2.20 -13.53
C GLU A 152 14.71 -0.80 -14.14
N HIS A 153 14.13 0.18 -13.44
CA HIS A 153 14.09 1.57 -13.91
C HIS A 153 14.20 2.55 -12.74
N ASP A 154 14.61 3.78 -13.05
CA ASP A 154 14.45 4.92 -12.14
C ASP A 154 13.02 5.47 -12.24
N PHE A 155 12.26 5.34 -11.15
CA PHE A 155 10.88 5.80 -11.05
C PHE A 155 10.72 7.21 -10.45
N SER A 156 11.73 8.07 -10.60
CA SER A 156 11.68 9.45 -10.08
C SER A 156 10.45 10.23 -10.54
N SER A 157 10.02 10.04 -11.80
CA SER A 157 8.83 10.70 -12.37
C SER A 157 7.53 10.30 -11.65
N PHE A 158 7.48 9.14 -11.03
CA PHE A 158 6.28 8.64 -10.35
C PHE A 158 6.32 8.83 -8.83
N LYS A 159 7.40 9.43 -8.29
CA LYS A 159 7.57 9.65 -6.86
C LYS A 159 7.08 11.02 -6.44
N SER A 160 6.26 11.11 -5.38
CA SER A 160 5.99 12.37 -4.69
C SER A 160 7.15 12.80 -3.81
N SER A 161 7.27 14.11 -3.53
CA SER A 161 8.22 14.67 -2.57
C SER A 161 7.96 14.14 -1.14
N GLY A 162 8.93 14.29 -0.25
CA GLY A 162 8.75 13.97 1.18
C GLY A 162 9.35 12.64 1.65
N THR A 163 10.12 11.90 0.85
CA THR A 163 10.84 10.71 1.31
C THR A 163 12.35 10.88 1.22
N LEU A 164 13.05 10.54 2.31
CA LEU A 164 14.51 10.60 2.43
C LEU A 164 15.25 9.45 1.72
N ASN A 165 14.52 8.51 1.06
CA ASN A 165 15.19 7.38 0.42
C ASN A 165 15.98 7.85 -0.81
N PRO A 166 17.31 7.68 -0.83
CA PRO A 166 18.17 8.17 -1.90
C PRO A 166 17.96 7.39 -3.20
N SER A 167 17.75 6.07 -3.14
CA SER A 167 17.55 5.25 -4.34
C SER A 167 16.14 5.39 -4.88
N LYS A 168 16.03 5.67 -6.16
CA LYS A 168 14.76 5.80 -6.92
C LYS A 168 14.56 4.63 -7.88
N VAL A 169 15.52 3.73 -7.94
CA VAL A 169 15.48 2.54 -8.78
C VAL A 169 14.59 1.49 -8.13
N CYS A 170 13.66 0.95 -8.91
CA CYS A 170 12.78 -0.16 -8.54
C CYS A 170 12.78 -1.20 -9.66
N PHE A 171 12.55 -2.46 -9.30
CA PHE A 171 12.38 -3.56 -10.24
C PHE A 171 10.93 -4.03 -10.22
N ILE A 172 10.22 -3.84 -11.32
CA ILE A 172 8.81 -4.24 -11.49
C ILE A 172 8.77 -5.59 -12.22
N THR A 173 8.19 -6.59 -11.55
CA THR A 173 8.08 -7.96 -12.06
C THR A 173 6.73 -8.25 -12.69
N ARG A 174 5.69 -7.48 -12.31
CA ARG A 174 4.32 -7.62 -12.83
C ARG A 174 3.71 -6.25 -13.02
N ALA A 175 3.13 -6.02 -14.21
CA ALA A 175 2.37 -4.81 -14.55
C ALA A 175 1.24 -5.23 -15.50
N GLU A 176 0.02 -5.37 -14.99
CA GLU A 176 -1.11 -5.96 -15.72
C GLU A 176 -2.38 -5.14 -15.53
N VAL A 177 -3.24 -5.18 -16.54
CA VAL A 177 -4.61 -4.63 -16.49
C VAL A 177 -5.60 -5.76 -16.68
N GLU A 178 -6.58 -5.84 -15.78
CA GLU A 178 -7.69 -6.78 -15.86
C GLU A 178 -9.01 -6.01 -15.87
N LYS A 179 -9.96 -6.41 -16.73
CA LYS A 179 -11.30 -5.84 -16.75
C LYS A 179 -12.33 -6.92 -16.45
N LEU A 180 -13.17 -6.67 -15.46
CA LEU A 180 -14.27 -7.54 -15.06
C LEU A 180 -15.57 -6.70 -15.01
N GLY A 181 -16.37 -6.80 -16.05
CA GLY A 181 -17.54 -5.94 -16.21
C GLY A 181 -17.15 -4.47 -16.30
N ASP A 182 -17.67 -3.66 -15.40
CA ASP A 182 -17.33 -2.25 -15.28
C ASP A 182 -16.19 -1.92 -14.31
N ARG A 183 -15.56 -2.95 -13.72
CA ARG A 183 -14.38 -2.79 -12.87
C ARG A 183 -13.11 -3.06 -13.67
N VAL A 184 -12.13 -2.19 -13.47
CA VAL A 184 -10.79 -2.31 -14.05
C VAL A 184 -9.79 -2.36 -12.91
N PHE A 185 -8.93 -3.37 -12.93
CA PHE A 185 -7.89 -3.60 -11.96
C PHE A 185 -6.52 -3.42 -12.59
N ILE A 186 -5.67 -2.65 -11.96
CA ILE A 186 -4.27 -2.49 -12.32
C ILE A 186 -3.43 -3.20 -11.26
N HIS A 187 -2.64 -4.18 -11.69
CA HIS A 187 -1.81 -5.02 -10.86
C HIS A 187 -0.35 -4.64 -11.02
N LEU A 188 0.33 -4.31 -9.93
CA LEU A 188 1.75 -3.98 -9.93
C LEU A 188 2.46 -4.77 -8.84
N GLU A 189 3.48 -5.54 -9.22
CA GLU A 189 4.38 -6.23 -8.30
C GLU A 189 5.82 -5.81 -8.56
N GLY A 190 6.57 -5.60 -7.49
CA GLY A 190 7.97 -5.23 -7.58
C GLY A 190 8.69 -5.35 -6.25
N ASN A 191 10.02 -5.24 -6.30
CA ASN A 191 10.86 -5.34 -5.11
C ASN A 191 10.57 -4.23 -4.10
N ARG A 192 10.18 -3.05 -4.56
CA ARG A 192 9.80 -1.89 -3.75
C ARG A 192 8.96 -0.90 -4.56
N PHE A 193 8.28 -0.02 -3.85
CA PHE A 193 7.58 1.12 -4.44
C PHE A 193 7.97 2.41 -3.72
N LEU A 194 8.04 3.50 -4.47
CA LEU A 194 8.28 4.84 -3.95
C LEU A 194 6.96 5.47 -3.45
N TYR A 195 7.08 6.55 -2.71
CA TYR A 195 5.92 7.27 -2.18
C TYR A 195 4.97 7.71 -3.31
N ASN A 196 3.71 7.31 -3.23
CA ASN A 196 2.65 7.53 -4.22
C ASN A 196 2.88 6.89 -5.60
N MET A 197 3.93 6.09 -5.81
CA MET A 197 4.33 5.58 -7.12
C MET A 197 3.18 4.87 -7.86
N VAL A 198 2.53 3.89 -7.25
CA VAL A 198 1.42 3.15 -7.87
C VAL A 198 0.29 4.09 -8.30
N ARG A 199 -0.11 5.00 -7.41
CA ARG A 199 -1.18 5.97 -7.66
C ARG A 199 -0.83 6.95 -8.78
N THR A 200 0.42 7.34 -8.90
CA THR A 200 0.90 8.21 -9.98
C THR A 200 0.99 7.47 -11.32
N ILE A 201 1.40 6.20 -11.33
CA ILE A 201 1.36 5.35 -12.52
C ILE A 201 -0.08 5.24 -13.05
N VAL A 202 -1.04 4.92 -12.17
CA VAL A 202 -2.46 4.86 -12.55
C VAL A 202 -2.95 6.20 -13.09
N GLY A 203 -2.60 7.31 -12.45
CA GLY A 203 -2.96 8.65 -12.93
C GLY A 203 -2.40 8.95 -14.32
N THR A 204 -1.18 8.52 -14.61
CA THR A 204 -0.55 8.67 -15.92
C THR A 204 -1.24 7.81 -16.99
N LEU A 205 -1.65 6.58 -16.65
CA LEU A 205 -2.48 5.74 -17.53
C LEU A 205 -3.81 6.41 -17.87
N LEU A 206 -4.48 6.98 -16.88
CA LEU A 206 -5.75 7.66 -17.08
C LEU A 206 -5.59 8.95 -17.92
N GLU A 207 -4.47 9.64 -17.81
CA GLU A 207 -4.12 10.77 -18.66
C GLU A 207 -3.91 10.34 -20.12
N ILE A 208 -3.18 9.25 -20.35
CA ILE A 208 -2.98 8.65 -21.69
C ILE A 208 -4.33 8.31 -22.32
N GLU A 209 -5.23 7.67 -21.59
CA GLU A 209 -6.54 7.28 -22.10
C GLU A 209 -7.50 8.46 -22.28
N GLY A 210 -7.56 9.36 -21.30
CA GLY A 210 -8.48 10.51 -21.33
C GLY A 210 -8.15 11.53 -22.41
N HIS A 211 -6.87 11.76 -22.69
CA HIS A 211 -6.38 12.70 -23.69
C HIS A 211 -5.99 12.02 -25.02
N LYS A 212 -6.19 10.70 -25.13
CA LYS A 212 -5.79 9.90 -26.30
C LYS A 212 -4.32 10.08 -26.70
N LEU A 213 -3.46 10.23 -25.70
CA LEU A 213 -2.02 10.36 -25.91
C LEU A 213 -1.42 9.07 -26.50
N PRO A 214 -0.30 9.13 -27.22
CA PRO A 214 0.43 7.92 -27.65
C PRO A 214 0.82 7.07 -26.42
N ILE A 215 0.80 5.75 -26.57
CA ILE A 215 1.16 4.81 -25.49
C ILE A 215 2.61 5.00 -25.01
N GLU A 216 3.50 5.42 -25.91
CA GLU A 216 4.88 5.77 -25.63
C GLU A 216 5.03 6.96 -24.66
N HIS A 217 3.93 7.67 -24.37
CA HIS A 217 3.93 8.72 -23.35
C HIS A 217 4.34 8.17 -21.99
N MET A 218 3.93 6.93 -21.63
CA MET A 218 4.38 6.27 -20.41
C MET A 218 5.91 6.14 -20.36
N LYS A 219 6.52 5.70 -21.45
CA LYS A 219 7.99 5.59 -21.60
C LYS A 219 8.66 6.96 -21.48
N LYS A 220 8.13 7.98 -22.18
CA LYS A 220 8.65 9.36 -22.10
C LYS A 220 8.61 9.91 -20.67
N VAL A 221 7.52 9.64 -19.93
CA VAL A 221 7.41 10.04 -18.52
C VAL A 221 8.44 9.32 -17.67
N LEU A 222 8.62 8.01 -17.85
CA LEU A 222 9.63 7.22 -17.12
C LEU A 222 11.04 7.78 -17.33
N GLU A 223 11.43 8.02 -18.57
CA GLU A 223 12.75 8.50 -18.98
C GLU A 223 13.01 9.98 -18.61
N ALA A 224 11.96 10.76 -18.38
CA ALA A 224 12.07 12.18 -18.02
C ALA A 224 12.65 12.42 -16.63
N HIS A 225 12.53 11.46 -15.71
CA HIS A 225 12.91 11.57 -14.29
C HIS A 225 12.36 12.84 -13.59
N ASP A 226 11.23 13.33 -14.07
CA ASP A 226 10.58 14.57 -13.61
C ASP A 226 9.11 14.30 -13.24
N ARG A 227 8.77 14.47 -11.96
CA ARG A 227 7.40 14.26 -11.44
C ARG A 227 6.35 15.12 -12.16
N ARG A 228 6.72 16.30 -12.66
CA ARG A 228 5.83 17.23 -13.37
C ARG A 228 5.35 16.71 -14.72
N LYS A 229 6.04 15.69 -15.27
CA LYS A 229 5.68 15.03 -16.55
C LYS A 229 4.69 13.88 -16.36
N ALA A 230 4.57 13.36 -15.14
CA ALA A 230 3.62 12.30 -14.84
C ALA A 230 2.24 12.86 -14.50
N GLY A 231 1.21 12.06 -14.73
CA GLY A 231 -0.17 12.38 -14.42
C GLY A 231 -0.43 12.64 -12.93
N GLN A 232 -1.62 13.10 -12.63
CA GLN A 232 -2.03 13.38 -11.25
C GLN A 232 -2.02 12.11 -10.39
N THR A 233 -1.67 12.25 -9.10
CA THR A 233 -1.79 11.16 -8.13
C THR A 233 -3.28 10.90 -7.86
N VAL A 234 -3.77 9.72 -8.25
CA VAL A 234 -5.19 9.36 -8.06
C VAL A 234 -5.53 9.07 -6.59
N SER A 235 -6.83 8.99 -6.29
CA SER A 235 -7.38 8.69 -4.96
C SER A 235 -6.73 7.45 -4.33
N PRO A 236 -6.49 7.41 -3.01
CA PRO A 236 -5.94 6.22 -2.33
C PRO A 236 -6.94 5.07 -2.18
N PHE A 237 -8.24 5.34 -2.23
CA PHE A 237 -9.28 4.38 -1.84
C PHE A 237 -9.40 3.15 -2.74
N GLY A 238 -8.98 3.25 -4.01
CA GLY A 238 -8.88 2.09 -4.91
C GLY A 238 -7.62 1.24 -4.68
N LEU A 239 -6.63 1.73 -3.94
CA LEU A 239 -5.35 1.04 -3.76
C LEU A 239 -5.39 0.04 -2.61
N THR A 240 -4.95 -1.18 -2.87
CA THR A 240 -4.82 -2.24 -1.87
C THR A 240 -3.45 -2.92 -1.98
N LEU A 241 -2.72 -3.00 -0.86
CA LEU A 241 -1.57 -3.91 -0.72
C LEU A 241 -2.10 -5.33 -0.60
N MET A 242 -1.91 -6.14 -1.62
CA MET A 242 -2.45 -7.49 -1.72
C MET A 242 -1.58 -8.53 -1.03
N LYS A 243 -0.24 -8.39 -1.16
CA LYS A 243 0.71 -9.39 -0.66
C LYS A 243 2.10 -8.79 -0.46
N VAL A 244 2.81 -9.32 0.53
CA VAL A 244 4.26 -9.14 0.72
C VAL A 244 4.92 -10.51 0.66
N SER A 245 5.98 -10.66 -0.14
CA SER A 245 6.75 -11.90 -0.30
C SER A 245 8.11 -11.79 0.36
N TYR A 246 8.57 -12.87 0.98
CA TYR A 246 9.84 -12.98 1.74
C TYR A 246 10.76 -14.05 1.16
#